data_db630533d728a37e152c22aaa5c3850b
#
_entry.id   db630533d728a37e152c22aaa5c3850b
#
_cell.length_a   1.000
_cell.length_b   1.000
_cell.length_c   1.000
_cell.angle_alpha   90.00
_cell.angle_beta   90.00
_cell.angle_gamma   90.00
#
_symmetry.space_group_name_H-M   'P 1'
#
loop_
_entity.id
_entity.type
_entity.pdbx_description
1 polymer ?
#
loop_
_entity_poly.entity_id
_entity_poly.type
_entity_poly.pdbx_seq_one_letter_code
_entity_poly.pdbx_strand_id
1 'polypeptide(L)'
;MTKEFHYDVVVVGAGPAGSSSAYMASKNSCKVALLEKEDVVAQSVRTSGVTWIKDMDSFEIPKDCYNPIKNFSFCSPNNVVTISDDIPRAAVLDVRKTYRWLAEQAQSEGTELFTKTNVIDAIKDSDGRIIGVRASTPDGEAVFYGKVFIDASGFGTVVAKSLGYTTKWKRFGVGAEYEVNAENVVQDTWWLMVGQEYSPAGYAWIFPVGGKKVRVGVGIGKPESAVDPTERLNDIIEKKLGPVKDLGKIDKIEFHYGLIPNDGLTRKTVYDNLILVGDSAGQANPLVLEGIRYAIRFGQVAGQVAAKAIGSNDTSEKNLQEYEQVWKEAIQSKITSAGKVQARWIGLSDKEWDKELDIIKELSAEEFLDFIKADFGLSNVVRLATHHPKIAVRQLFNMVKDVVKR
;
A
#
# COMPACT_ATOMS: atom_id res chain seq x y z
N MET A 1 -24.57 29.95 5.46
CA MET A 1 -24.08 30.05 4.08
C MET A 1 -23.01 28.99 3.91
N THR A 2 -23.05 28.23 2.82
CA THR A 2 -21.99 27.26 2.47
C THR A 2 -20.72 28.03 2.15
N LYS A 3 -19.59 27.67 2.78
CA LYS A 3 -18.29 28.27 2.45
C LYS A 3 -17.79 27.74 1.12
N GLU A 4 -17.24 28.61 0.28
CA GLU A 4 -16.69 28.26 -1.03
C GLU A 4 -15.21 28.59 -1.11
N PHE A 5 -14.41 27.66 -1.63
CA PHE A 5 -12.98 27.76 -1.79
C PHE A 5 -12.57 27.46 -3.23
N HIS A 6 -11.53 28.14 -3.75
CA HIS A 6 -11.09 28.01 -5.13
C HIS A 6 -9.59 27.73 -5.21
N TYR A 7 -9.26 26.63 -5.90
CA TYR A 7 -7.90 26.12 -6.08
C TYR A 7 -7.62 25.72 -7.53
N ASP A 8 -6.37 25.51 -7.85
CA ASP A 8 -5.99 24.87 -9.12
C ASP A 8 -6.16 23.35 -9.00
N VAL A 9 -5.67 22.77 -7.88
CA VAL A 9 -5.77 21.32 -7.61
C VAL A 9 -6.44 21.10 -6.27
N VAL A 10 -7.43 20.20 -6.24
CA VAL A 10 -8.05 19.71 -5.01
C VAL A 10 -7.70 18.24 -4.83
N VAL A 11 -7.00 17.91 -3.75
CA VAL A 11 -6.57 16.55 -3.42
C VAL A 11 -7.41 16.03 -2.26
N VAL A 12 -8.02 14.85 -2.42
CA VAL A 12 -8.89 14.23 -1.41
C VAL A 12 -8.20 13.07 -0.73
N GLY A 13 -7.87 13.22 0.57
CA GLY A 13 -7.14 12.29 1.43
C GLY A 13 -5.68 12.66 1.59
N ALA A 14 -5.23 12.87 2.84
CA ALA A 14 -3.85 13.22 3.19
C ALA A 14 -2.99 11.99 3.57
N GLY A 15 -3.28 10.82 3.00
CA GLY A 15 -2.39 9.66 3.02
C GLY A 15 -1.15 9.87 2.13
N PRO A 16 -0.27 8.86 1.98
CA PRO A 16 0.98 9.01 1.23
C PRO A 16 0.76 9.42 -0.23
N ALA A 17 -0.30 8.95 -0.87
CA ALA A 17 -0.63 9.33 -2.25
C ALA A 17 -1.02 10.81 -2.35
N GLY A 18 -1.95 11.25 -1.50
CA GLY A 18 -2.46 12.63 -1.57
C GLY A 18 -1.43 13.66 -1.12
N SER A 19 -0.71 13.41 -0.02
CA SER A 19 0.35 14.31 0.44
C SER A 19 1.45 14.47 -0.62
N SER A 20 1.86 13.37 -1.28
CA SER A 20 2.85 13.42 -2.36
C SER A 20 2.33 14.10 -3.63
N SER A 21 1.03 13.96 -3.93
CA SER A 21 0.40 14.67 -5.05
C SER A 21 0.34 16.17 -4.78
N ALA A 22 -0.09 16.55 -3.58
CA ALA A 22 -0.18 17.95 -3.17
C ALA A 22 1.20 18.62 -3.16
N TYR A 23 2.21 17.93 -2.58
CA TYR A 23 3.60 18.38 -2.61
C TYR A 23 4.07 18.73 -4.02
N MET A 24 3.90 17.78 -4.96
CA MET A 24 4.42 17.97 -6.30
C MET A 24 3.62 19.01 -7.10
N ALA A 25 2.30 19.11 -6.91
CA ALA A 25 1.49 20.14 -7.53
C ALA A 25 1.85 21.54 -7.01
N SER A 26 2.00 21.72 -5.69
CA SER A 26 2.41 23.00 -5.09
C SER A 26 3.82 23.40 -5.52
N LYS A 27 4.77 22.47 -5.53
CA LYS A 27 6.15 22.68 -6.01
C LYS A 27 6.20 23.17 -7.46
N ASN A 28 5.20 22.81 -8.26
CA ASN A 28 5.00 23.31 -9.63
C ASN A 28 4.03 24.51 -9.71
N SER A 29 3.95 25.31 -8.64
CA SER A 29 3.27 26.60 -8.57
C SER A 29 1.74 26.54 -8.70
N CYS A 30 1.10 25.40 -8.44
CA CYS A 30 -0.34 25.32 -8.33
C CYS A 30 -0.81 25.76 -6.94
N LYS A 31 -1.96 26.43 -6.87
CA LYS A 31 -2.68 26.62 -5.60
C LYS A 31 -3.41 25.32 -5.25
N VAL A 32 -3.04 24.66 -4.13
CA VAL A 32 -3.49 23.31 -3.79
C VAL A 32 -4.24 23.29 -2.48
N ALA A 33 -5.43 22.64 -2.47
CA ALA A 33 -6.10 22.20 -1.25
C ALA A 33 -5.89 20.71 -1.05
N LEU A 34 -5.46 20.31 0.15
CA LEU A 34 -5.36 18.92 0.60
C LEU A 34 -6.39 18.67 1.69
N LEU A 35 -7.39 17.81 1.41
CA LEU A 35 -8.55 17.60 2.28
C LEU A 35 -8.40 16.27 3.05
N GLU A 36 -8.42 16.33 4.38
CA GLU A 36 -8.32 15.16 5.25
C GLU A 36 -9.53 15.10 6.20
N LYS A 37 -10.18 13.94 6.25
CA LYS A 37 -11.38 13.72 7.08
C LYS A 37 -11.09 13.61 8.57
N GLU A 38 -9.90 13.16 8.95
CA GLU A 38 -9.50 13.00 10.35
C GLU A 38 -9.01 14.32 10.96
N ASP A 39 -8.94 14.38 12.28
CA ASP A 39 -8.52 15.59 13.03
C ASP A 39 -7.07 15.96 12.75
N VAL A 40 -6.26 14.95 12.55
CA VAL A 40 -4.84 15.06 12.20
C VAL A 40 -4.47 13.99 11.18
N VAL A 41 -3.48 14.27 10.36
CA VAL A 41 -2.97 13.30 9.38
C VAL A 41 -2.50 12.03 10.08
N ALA A 42 -2.92 10.87 9.56
CA ALA A 42 -2.63 9.55 10.12
C ALA A 42 -3.07 9.37 11.58
N GLN A 43 -4.19 9.96 11.97
CA GLN A 43 -4.81 9.67 13.27
C GLN A 43 -5.09 8.18 13.42
N SER A 44 -5.72 7.57 12.43
CA SER A 44 -5.93 6.14 12.35
C SER A 44 -4.84 5.48 11.50
N VAL A 45 -4.08 4.57 12.09
CA VAL A 45 -3.11 3.73 11.37
C VAL A 45 -3.86 2.57 10.69
N ARG A 46 -3.69 2.40 9.37
CA ARG A 46 -4.41 1.41 8.56
C ARG A 46 -3.48 0.50 7.76
N THR A 47 -2.23 0.47 8.12
CA THR A 47 -1.17 -0.29 7.45
C THR A 47 -0.11 -0.73 8.44
N SER A 48 0.51 -1.86 8.21
CA SER A 48 1.65 -2.34 9.00
C SER A 48 2.94 -1.52 8.75
N GLY A 49 3.00 -0.75 7.67
CA GLY A 49 4.08 0.17 7.37
C GLY A 49 5.36 -0.46 6.82
N VAL A 50 5.33 -1.70 6.35
CA VAL A 50 6.52 -2.31 5.73
C VAL A 50 6.78 -1.72 4.35
N THR A 51 8.05 -1.41 4.10
CA THR A 51 8.53 -0.86 2.82
C THR A 51 10.04 -1.14 2.65
N TRP A 52 10.68 -0.49 1.69
CA TRP A 52 12.06 -0.77 1.29
C TRP A 52 12.95 0.45 1.48
N ILE A 53 14.13 0.26 2.05
CA ILE A 53 15.08 1.37 2.34
C ILE A 53 15.44 2.14 1.09
N LYS A 54 15.70 1.45 -0.03
CA LYS A 54 16.02 2.11 -1.31
C LYS A 54 14.92 3.07 -1.78
N ASP A 55 13.65 2.71 -1.57
CA ASP A 55 12.53 3.60 -1.91
C ASP A 55 12.46 4.77 -0.93
N MET A 56 12.67 4.52 0.38
CA MET A 56 12.69 5.58 1.40
C MET A 56 13.80 6.60 1.15
N ASP A 57 15.01 6.14 0.81
CA ASP A 57 16.13 7.01 0.43
C ASP A 57 15.80 7.83 -0.82
N SER A 58 15.13 7.22 -1.82
CA SER A 58 14.74 7.93 -3.06
C SER A 58 13.65 9.00 -2.84
N PHE A 59 12.85 8.86 -1.79
CA PHE A 59 11.84 9.84 -1.38
C PHE A 59 12.34 10.79 -0.29
N GLU A 60 13.61 10.70 0.07
CA GLU A 60 14.26 11.54 1.11
C GLU A 60 13.58 11.44 2.48
N ILE A 61 12.92 10.29 2.78
CA ILE A 61 12.24 10.08 4.06
C ILE A 61 13.29 9.98 5.18
N PRO A 62 13.17 10.78 6.25
CA PRO A 62 14.13 10.78 7.35
C PRO A 62 14.29 9.40 8.00
N LYS A 63 15.54 9.04 8.34
CA LYS A 63 15.87 7.73 8.92
C LYS A 63 15.19 7.46 10.26
N ASP A 64 14.80 8.49 10.98
CA ASP A 64 14.08 8.40 12.25
C ASP A 64 12.56 8.19 12.06
N CYS A 65 12.08 8.10 10.82
CA CYS A 65 10.73 7.72 10.45
C CYS A 65 10.53 6.21 10.31
N TYR A 66 11.57 5.39 10.44
CA TYR A 66 11.46 3.95 10.28
C TYR A 66 12.49 3.14 11.06
N ASN A 67 12.15 1.89 11.34
CA ASN A 67 13.05 0.89 11.90
C ASN A 67 13.65 0.04 10.77
N PRO A 68 14.99 -0.04 10.61
CA PRO A 68 15.63 -0.78 9.53
C PRO A 68 15.65 -2.29 9.80
N ILE A 69 15.40 -3.09 8.77
CA ILE A 69 15.33 -4.57 8.81
C ILE A 69 16.37 -5.16 7.87
N LYS A 70 17.13 -6.14 8.36
CA LYS A 70 18.11 -6.89 7.60
C LYS A 70 17.90 -8.41 7.59
N ASN A 71 17.07 -8.93 8.50
CA ASN A 71 16.73 -10.34 8.59
C ASN A 71 15.26 -10.57 8.27
N PHE A 72 15.00 -11.52 7.39
CA PHE A 72 13.69 -11.84 6.83
C PHE A 72 13.32 -13.26 7.22
N SER A 73 12.52 -13.42 8.27
CA SER A 73 12.12 -14.71 8.80
C SER A 73 10.74 -15.10 8.33
N PHE A 74 10.61 -16.34 7.91
CA PHE A 74 9.37 -16.98 7.51
C PHE A 74 9.10 -18.20 8.37
N CYS A 75 7.86 -18.42 8.75
CA CYS A 75 7.46 -19.70 9.28
C CYS A 75 6.15 -20.19 8.65
N SER A 76 6.09 -21.47 8.41
CA SER A 76 4.89 -22.27 8.25
C SER A 76 4.72 -23.14 9.50
N PRO A 77 3.65 -23.91 9.66
CA PRO A 77 3.45 -24.68 10.89
C PRO A 77 4.62 -25.60 11.28
N ASN A 78 5.38 -26.13 10.32
CA ASN A 78 6.46 -27.09 10.60
C ASN A 78 7.84 -26.68 10.06
N ASN A 79 7.97 -25.52 9.45
CA ASN A 79 9.24 -25.06 8.87
C ASN A 79 9.53 -23.61 9.22
N VAL A 80 10.79 -23.28 9.45
CA VAL A 80 11.26 -21.91 9.72
C VAL A 80 12.49 -21.63 8.86
N VAL A 81 12.48 -20.50 8.19
CA VAL A 81 13.55 -20.03 7.33
C VAL A 81 13.86 -18.58 7.65
N THR A 82 15.14 -18.25 7.79
CA THR A 82 15.62 -16.87 7.90
C THR A 82 16.62 -16.60 6.79
N ILE A 83 16.37 -15.54 6.05
CA ILE A 83 17.29 -14.98 5.06
C ILE A 83 17.87 -13.71 5.67
N SER A 84 19.19 -13.62 5.73
CA SER A 84 19.90 -12.49 6.34
C SER A 84 20.70 -11.71 5.31
N ASP A 85 20.87 -10.41 5.55
CA ASP A 85 21.80 -9.55 4.83
C ASP A 85 22.70 -8.82 5.82
N ASP A 86 23.87 -8.41 5.37
CA ASP A 86 24.79 -7.60 6.18
C ASP A 86 24.30 -6.17 6.36
N ILE A 87 23.52 -5.68 5.40
CA ILE A 87 22.93 -4.33 5.41
C ILE A 87 21.41 -4.37 5.45
N PRO A 88 20.76 -3.40 6.11
CA PRO A 88 19.31 -3.29 6.08
C PRO A 88 18.78 -3.02 4.67
N ARG A 89 17.75 -3.77 4.25
CA ARG A 89 17.09 -3.65 2.94
C ARG A 89 15.64 -3.23 3.02
N ALA A 90 14.98 -3.57 4.12
CA ALA A 90 13.59 -3.21 4.37
C ALA A 90 13.46 -2.28 5.57
N ALA A 91 12.32 -1.68 5.73
CA ALA A 91 11.99 -0.77 6.81
C ALA A 91 10.57 -1.03 7.32
N VAL A 92 10.36 -0.86 8.63
CA VAL A 92 9.04 -0.76 9.23
C VAL A 92 8.82 0.69 9.65
N LEU A 93 7.89 1.37 9.02
CA LEU A 93 7.64 2.79 9.22
C LEU A 93 6.99 3.07 10.60
N ASP A 94 7.41 4.13 11.26
CA ASP A 94 6.49 4.89 12.09
C ASP A 94 5.50 5.60 11.16
N VAL A 95 4.34 4.96 10.96
CA VAL A 95 3.36 5.39 9.96
C VAL A 95 2.88 6.82 10.23
N ARG A 96 2.63 7.18 11.51
CA ARG A 96 2.17 8.52 11.85
C ARG A 96 3.23 9.56 11.55
N LYS A 97 4.45 9.30 11.97
CA LYS A 97 5.58 10.22 11.75
C LYS A 97 5.84 10.41 10.26
N THR A 98 5.88 9.30 9.51
CA THR A 98 6.14 9.33 8.06
C THR A 98 5.05 10.08 7.30
N TYR A 99 3.77 9.80 7.58
CA TYR A 99 2.68 10.43 6.83
C TYR A 99 2.50 11.91 7.18
N ARG A 100 2.74 12.29 8.44
CA ARG A 100 2.79 13.69 8.85
C ARG A 100 3.93 14.44 8.17
N TRP A 101 5.12 13.83 8.13
CA TRP A 101 6.25 14.40 7.41
C TRP A 101 5.92 14.64 5.94
N LEU A 102 5.28 13.69 5.24
CA LEU A 102 4.86 13.88 3.85
C LEU A 102 3.87 15.05 3.70
N ALA A 103 2.93 15.21 4.62
CA ALA A 103 1.99 16.33 4.62
C ALA A 103 2.68 17.66 4.93
N GLU A 104 3.65 17.68 5.86
CA GLU A 104 4.48 18.86 6.17
C GLU A 104 5.31 19.29 4.96
N GLN A 105 5.86 18.34 4.19
CA GLN A 105 6.54 18.66 2.92
C GLN A 105 5.57 19.34 1.94
N ALA A 106 4.33 18.86 1.81
CA ALA A 106 3.34 19.51 0.97
C ALA A 106 3.02 20.95 1.44
N GLN A 107 2.85 21.14 2.74
CA GLN A 107 2.60 22.46 3.33
C GLN A 107 3.79 23.41 3.14
N SER A 108 5.03 22.92 3.23
CA SER A 108 6.23 23.75 3.00
C SER A 108 6.33 24.31 1.59
N GLU A 109 5.70 23.64 0.60
CA GLU A 109 5.58 24.13 -0.79
C GLU A 109 4.30 24.96 -1.02
N GLY A 110 3.52 25.27 0.02
CA GLY A 110 2.35 26.14 -0.07
C GLY A 110 1.00 25.43 -0.17
N THR A 111 0.93 24.11 0.00
CA THR A 111 -0.35 23.39 0.09
C THR A 111 -1.15 23.85 1.32
N GLU A 112 -2.42 24.19 1.14
CA GLU A 112 -3.36 24.42 2.24
C GLU A 112 -3.98 23.08 2.68
N LEU A 113 -3.63 22.62 3.91
CA LEU A 113 -4.17 21.40 4.50
C LEU A 113 -5.43 21.71 5.32
N PHE A 114 -6.53 21.03 4.96
CA PHE A 114 -7.81 21.10 5.67
C PHE A 114 -8.07 19.76 6.37
N THR A 115 -7.86 19.69 7.67
CA THR A 115 -8.26 18.54 8.50
C THR A 115 -9.73 18.65 8.90
N LYS A 116 -10.33 17.56 9.46
CA LYS A 116 -11.77 17.48 9.77
C LYS A 116 -12.67 17.82 8.58
N THR A 117 -12.17 17.60 7.37
CA THR A 117 -12.84 17.95 6.12
C THR A 117 -13.16 16.68 5.35
N ASN A 118 -14.34 16.14 5.61
CA ASN A 118 -14.79 14.89 5.03
C ASN A 118 -15.53 15.13 3.72
N VAL A 119 -14.90 14.81 2.59
CA VAL A 119 -15.55 14.88 1.27
C VAL A 119 -16.69 13.87 1.20
N ILE A 120 -17.85 14.35 0.80
CA ILE A 120 -19.12 13.60 0.70
C ILE A 120 -19.37 13.18 -0.74
N ASP A 121 -19.31 14.15 -1.66
CA ASP A 121 -19.59 13.94 -3.07
C ASP A 121 -18.84 14.94 -3.97
N ALA A 122 -18.91 14.69 -5.27
CA ALA A 122 -18.39 15.56 -6.32
C ALA A 122 -19.51 16.32 -7.01
N ILE A 123 -19.21 17.55 -7.43
CA ILE A 123 -20.11 18.45 -8.15
C ILE A 123 -19.70 18.45 -9.63
N LYS A 124 -20.69 18.28 -10.52
CA LYS A 124 -20.51 18.34 -11.98
C LYS A 124 -21.14 19.61 -12.56
N ASP A 125 -20.57 20.08 -13.67
CA ASP A 125 -21.22 21.07 -14.54
C ASP A 125 -22.25 20.42 -15.46
N SER A 126 -22.85 21.24 -16.35
CA SER A 126 -23.84 20.78 -17.35
C SER A 126 -23.28 19.75 -18.33
N ASP A 127 -21.98 19.75 -18.57
CA ASP A 127 -21.28 18.86 -19.51
C ASP A 127 -20.83 17.56 -18.84
N GLY A 128 -21.09 17.43 -17.54
CA GLY A 128 -20.74 16.24 -16.73
C GLY A 128 -19.30 16.22 -16.21
N ARG A 129 -18.54 17.33 -16.37
CA ARG A 129 -17.18 17.47 -15.87
C ARG A 129 -17.22 17.82 -14.38
N ILE A 130 -16.30 17.27 -13.62
CA ILE A 130 -16.14 17.65 -12.21
C ILE A 130 -15.59 19.06 -12.10
N ILE A 131 -16.27 19.91 -11.29
CA ILE A 131 -15.88 21.30 -11.02
C ILE A 131 -15.65 21.57 -9.54
N GLY A 132 -16.09 20.67 -8.65
CA GLY A 132 -15.98 20.85 -7.20
C GLY A 132 -16.19 19.56 -6.44
N VAL A 133 -15.85 19.59 -5.16
CA VAL A 133 -16.22 18.57 -4.17
C VAL A 133 -16.91 19.24 -3.00
N ARG A 134 -17.96 18.61 -2.48
CA ARG A 134 -18.67 19.00 -1.27
C ARG A 134 -18.09 18.24 -0.09
N ALA A 135 -17.84 18.95 1.00
CA ALA A 135 -17.29 18.37 2.21
C ALA A 135 -18.05 18.83 3.47
N SER A 136 -18.15 17.93 4.44
CA SER A 136 -18.57 18.26 5.80
C SER A 136 -17.34 18.72 6.60
N THR A 137 -17.48 19.87 7.25
CA THR A 137 -16.44 20.47 8.11
C THR A 137 -17.01 20.78 9.49
N PRO A 138 -16.20 21.09 10.51
CA PRO A 138 -16.70 21.51 11.82
C PRO A 138 -17.62 22.73 11.79
N ASP A 139 -17.46 23.58 10.78
CA ASP A 139 -18.24 24.82 10.62
C ASP A 139 -19.48 24.62 9.72
N GLY A 140 -19.80 23.40 9.30
CA GLY A 140 -20.87 23.06 8.38
C GLY A 140 -20.37 22.58 7.03
N GLU A 141 -21.21 22.68 5.99
CA GLU A 141 -20.82 22.28 4.63
C GLU A 141 -19.93 23.31 3.96
N ALA A 142 -18.96 22.82 3.20
CA ALA A 142 -18.08 23.61 2.35
C ALA A 142 -17.97 23.00 0.95
N VAL A 143 -17.72 23.84 -0.05
CA VAL A 143 -17.44 23.43 -1.42
C VAL A 143 -16.03 23.88 -1.82
N PHE A 144 -15.27 22.93 -2.35
CA PHE A 144 -13.92 23.17 -2.88
C PHE A 144 -13.97 23.03 -4.40
N TYR A 145 -13.89 24.17 -5.10
CA TYR A 145 -13.80 24.23 -6.55
C TYR A 145 -12.35 24.06 -7.01
N GLY A 146 -12.14 23.38 -8.13
CA GLY A 146 -10.82 23.13 -8.68
C GLY A 146 -10.82 22.92 -10.18
N LYS A 147 -9.64 23.06 -10.81
CA LYS A 147 -9.41 22.75 -12.22
C LYS A 147 -9.08 21.27 -12.42
N VAL A 148 -8.33 20.66 -11.48
CA VAL A 148 -8.01 19.23 -11.44
C VAL A 148 -8.28 18.69 -10.04
N PHE A 149 -8.85 17.49 -9.97
CA PHE A 149 -9.11 16.75 -8.75
C PHE A 149 -8.25 15.50 -8.69
N ILE A 150 -7.70 15.19 -7.51
CA ILE A 150 -6.95 13.96 -7.28
C ILE A 150 -7.65 13.16 -6.19
N ASP A 151 -8.23 12.01 -6.57
CA ASP A 151 -8.84 11.06 -5.64
C ASP A 151 -7.75 10.17 -5.02
N ALA A 152 -7.24 10.59 -3.86
CA ALA A 152 -6.32 9.87 -3.00
C ALA A 152 -7.00 9.35 -1.72
N SER A 153 -8.32 9.14 -1.78
CA SER A 153 -9.14 8.74 -0.63
C SER A 153 -8.99 7.26 -0.23
N GLY A 154 -8.03 6.57 -0.83
CA GLY A 154 -7.67 5.20 -0.54
C GLY A 154 -8.74 4.20 -0.96
N PHE A 155 -8.97 3.15 -0.16
CA PHE A 155 -9.91 2.07 -0.47
C PHE A 155 -11.34 2.57 -0.74
N GLY A 156 -11.72 3.72 -0.15
CA GLY A 156 -13.07 4.31 -0.28
C GLY A 156 -13.40 4.86 -1.66
N THR A 157 -12.39 5.27 -2.47
CA THR A 157 -12.57 5.89 -3.80
C THR A 157 -13.68 6.94 -3.82
N VAL A 158 -13.67 7.88 -2.88
CA VAL A 158 -14.82 8.74 -2.55
C VAL A 158 -15.27 9.57 -3.74
N VAL A 159 -14.35 10.25 -4.41
CA VAL A 159 -14.69 11.13 -5.54
C VAL A 159 -15.15 10.31 -6.74
N ALA A 160 -14.35 9.34 -7.19
CA ALA A 160 -14.70 8.53 -8.35
C ALA A 160 -15.98 7.71 -8.14
N LYS A 161 -16.24 7.25 -6.92
CA LYS A 161 -17.48 6.53 -6.56
C LYS A 161 -18.70 7.43 -6.61
N SER A 162 -18.62 8.67 -6.11
CA SER A 162 -19.74 9.63 -6.15
C SER A 162 -20.11 10.02 -7.59
N LEU A 163 -19.13 9.98 -8.50
CA LEU A 163 -19.33 10.21 -9.93
C LEU A 163 -19.88 8.99 -10.70
N GLY A 164 -19.94 7.81 -10.04
CA GLY A 164 -20.32 6.55 -10.68
C GLY A 164 -19.21 5.92 -11.54
N TYR A 165 -17.96 6.39 -11.41
CA TYR A 165 -16.84 5.92 -12.22
C TYR A 165 -16.21 4.62 -11.71
N THR A 166 -16.41 4.28 -10.44
CA THR A 166 -15.88 3.06 -9.85
C THR A 166 -16.94 2.25 -9.14
N THR A 167 -16.79 0.93 -9.18
CA THR A 167 -17.60 -0.04 -8.46
C THR A 167 -16.91 -0.48 -7.16
N LYS A 168 -17.60 -1.28 -6.34
CA LYS A 168 -16.98 -1.92 -5.17
C LYS A 168 -15.83 -2.84 -5.59
N TRP A 169 -14.81 -2.93 -4.75
CA TRP A 169 -13.74 -3.91 -4.91
C TRP A 169 -14.31 -5.33 -4.80
N LYS A 170 -13.97 -6.19 -5.75
CA LYS A 170 -14.37 -7.61 -5.76
C LYS A 170 -13.44 -8.44 -4.89
N ARG A 171 -12.14 -8.12 -4.95
CA ARG A 171 -11.09 -8.74 -4.15
C ARG A 171 -10.34 -7.68 -3.35
N PHE A 172 -10.05 -7.98 -2.08
CA PHE A 172 -9.33 -7.08 -1.20
C PHE A 172 -8.73 -7.84 -0.02
N GLY A 173 -7.67 -7.31 0.57
CA GLY A 173 -7.13 -7.76 1.83
C GLY A 173 -7.75 -7.01 2.99
N VAL A 174 -7.99 -7.72 4.08
CA VAL A 174 -8.41 -7.17 5.36
C VAL A 174 -7.31 -7.45 6.37
N GLY A 175 -6.70 -6.39 6.91
CA GLY A 175 -5.67 -6.49 7.95
C GLY A 175 -6.21 -6.10 9.31
N ALA A 176 -5.86 -6.90 10.33
CA ALA A 176 -6.02 -6.56 11.74
C ALA A 176 -4.66 -6.70 12.43
N GLU A 177 -4.31 -5.74 13.28
CA GLU A 177 -2.98 -5.62 13.89
C GLU A 177 -3.08 -4.99 15.27
N TYR A 178 -2.30 -5.48 16.23
CA TYR A 178 -2.00 -4.74 17.45
C TYR A 178 -0.57 -4.20 17.38
N GLU A 179 -0.40 -2.90 17.65
CA GLU A 179 0.87 -2.39 18.14
C GLU A 179 0.98 -2.73 19.62
N VAL A 180 2.07 -3.37 20.02
CA VAL A 180 2.27 -3.89 21.37
C VAL A 180 3.66 -3.52 21.88
N ASN A 181 3.81 -3.41 23.20
CA ASN A 181 5.11 -3.57 23.85
C ASN A 181 5.32 -5.05 24.13
N ALA A 182 6.48 -5.59 23.75
CA ALA A 182 6.86 -6.97 24.05
C ALA A 182 8.16 -7.01 24.84
N GLU A 183 8.31 -8.04 25.67
CA GLU A 183 9.48 -8.21 26.51
C GLU A 183 10.74 -8.48 25.68
N ASN A 184 10.60 -9.35 24.68
CA ASN A 184 11.69 -9.79 23.81
C ASN A 184 11.39 -9.39 22.37
N VAL A 185 12.08 -8.37 21.86
CA VAL A 185 11.95 -7.92 20.46
C VAL A 185 13.30 -7.89 19.77
N VAL A 186 13.45 -8.65 18.70
CA VAL A 186 14.61 -8.56 17.81
C VAL A 186 14.33 -7.48 16.78
N GLN A 187 15.00 -6.33 16.89
CA GLN A 187 14.65 -5.11 16.18
C GLN A 187 15.00 -5.12 14.68
N ASP A 188 15.92 -5.93 14.25
CA ASP A 188 16.40 -6.02 12.87
C ASP A 188 15.80 -7.19 12.08
N THR A 189 14.80 -7.87 12.65
CA THR A 189 14.20 -9.09 12.10
C THR A 189 12.70 -8.94 12.00
N TRP A 190 12.13 -9.10 10.81
CA TRP A 190 10.70 -9.28 10.67
C TRP A 190 10.32 -10.75 10.56
N TRP A 191 9.06 -11.04 10.85
CA TRP A 191 8.49 -12.37 10.66
C TRP A 191 7.26 -12.30 9.76
N LEU A 192 7.19 -13.24 8.82
CA LEU A 192 5.99 -13.57 8.07
C LEU A 192 5.58 -15.01 8.39
N MET A 193 4.35 -15.21 8.81
CA MET A 193 3.78 -16.50 9.18
C MET A 193 2.75 -16.90 8.13
N VAL A 194 2.98 -18.00 7.42
CA VAL A 194 2.18 -18.48 6.29
C VAL A 194 1.56 -19.83 6.56
N GLY A 195 0.45 -20.12 5.90
CA GLY A 195 -0.30 -21.37 6.07
C GLY A 195 -1.66 -21.17 6.72
N GLN A 196 -2.49 -22.21 6.67
CA GLN A 196 -3.88 -22.17 7.13
C GLN A 196 -3.98 -21.95 8.64
N GLU A 197 -2.98 -22.44 9.40
CA GLU A 197 -2.92 -22.28 10.86
C GLU A 197 -2.78 -20.80 11.25
N TYR A 198 -2.03 -19.99 10.49
CA TYR A 198 -1.82 -18.58 10.79
C TYR A 198 -2.82 -17.69 10.08
N SER A 199 -2.94 -17.83 8.77
CA SER A 199 -3.79 -16.97 7.96
C SER A 199 -4.28 -17.67 6.69
N PRO A 200 -5.52 -18.14 6.65
CA PRO A 200 -6.09 -18.65 5.41
C PRO A 200 -6.26 -17.52 4.38
N ALA A 201 -5.71 -17.75 3.16
CA ALA A 201 -5.69 -16.80 2.07
C ALA A 201 -4.93 -15.48 2.37
N GLY A 202 -3.87 -15.57 3.18
CA GLY A 202 -3.05 -14.40 3.52
C GLY A 202 -1.79 -14.79 4.28
N TYR A 203 -1.38 -13.91 5.19
CA TYR A 203 -0.25 -14.16 6.09
C TYR A 203 -0.43 -13.37 7.39
N ALA A 204 0.22 -13.84 8.47
CA ALA A 204 0.37 -13.08 9.70
C ALA A 204 1.81 -12.55 9.81
N TRP A 205 2.03 -11.57 10.67
CA TRP A 205 3.33 -10.91 10.78
C TRP A 205 3.70 -10.49 12.19
N ILE A 206 5.02 -10.32 12.40
CA ILE A 206 5.60 -9.61 13.53
C ILE A 206 6.60 -8.61 12.94
N PHE A 207 6.31 -7.31 13.09
CA PHE A 207 7.12 -6.21 12.53
C PHE A 207 7.61 -5.28 13.63
N PRO A 208 8.92 -5.27 13.93
CA PRO A 208 9.49 -4.39 14.95
C PRO A 208 9.48 -2.93 14.49
N VAL A 209 9.03 -2.03 15.36
CA VAL A 209 8.85 -0.59 15.06
C VAL A 209 9.92 0.28 15.75
N GLY A 210 10.71 -0.33 16.62
CA GLY A 210 11.74 0.35 17.41
C GLY A 210 11.52 0.21 18.92
N GLY A 211 12.60 0.17 19.69
CA GLY A 211 12.56 -0.01 21.15
C GLY A 211 11.95 -1.35 21.56
N LYS A 212 10.90 -1.33 22.37
CA LYS A 212 10.14 -2.53 22.75
C LYS A 212 8.87 -2.71 21.94
N LYS A 213 8.64 -1.85 20.94
CA LYS A 213 7.43 -1.86 20.15
C LYS A 213 7.53 -2.82 18.98
N VAL A 214 6.46 -3.57 18.78
CA VAL A 214 6.29 -4.47 17.66
C VAL A 214 4.83 -4.50 17.22
N ARG A 215 4.60 -4.67 15.92
CA ARG A 215 3.27 -4.91 15.37
C ARG A 215 3.08 -6.39 15.13
N VAL A 216 2.04 -6.95 15.75
CA VAL A 216 1.59 -8.32 15.52
C VAL A 216 0.27 -8.25 14.80
N GLY A 217 0.18 -8.85 13.63
CA GLY A 217 -1.01 -8.72 12.82
C GLY A 217 -1.26 -9.92 11.91
N VAL A 218 -2.42 -9.88 11.25
CA VAL A 218 -2.85 -10.86 10.27
C VAL A 218 -3.63 -10.18 9.14
N GLY A 219 -3.37 -10.61 7.91
CA GLY A 219 -4.08 -10.21 6.71
C GLY A 219 -4.85 -11.39 6.13
N ILE A 220 -6.11 -11.19 5.79
CA ILE A 220 -7.01 -12.20 5.21
C ILE A 220 -7.52 -11.70 3.86
N GLY A 221 -7.36 -12.51 2.81
CA GLY A 221 -7.90 -12.23 1.48
C GLY A 221 -9.41 -12.47 1.39
N LYS A 222 -10.13 -11.53 0.81
CA LYS A 222 -11.56 -11.60 0.52
C LYS A 222 -11.79 -11.57 -1.00
N PRO A 223 -12.69 -12.41 -1.53
CA PRO A 223 -13.64 -13.31 -0.86
C PRO A 223 -13.07 -14.69 -0.52
N GLU A 224 -11.80 -14.98 -0.75
CA GLU A 224 -11.17 -16.29 -0.66
C GLU A 224 -11.32 -16.96 0.70
N SER A 225 -11.40 -16.18 1.78
CA SER A 225 -11.64 -16.68 3.14
C SER A 225 -12.73 -15.89 3.86
N ALA A 226 -13.60 -16.59 4.58
CA ALA A 226 -14.63 -16.00 5.45
C ALA A 226 -14.11 -15.66 6.86
N VAL A 227 -12.88 -16.11 7.21
CA VAL A 227 -12.29 -15.92 8.55
C VAL A 227 -12.23 -14.44 8.91
N ASP A 228 -12.61 -14.11 10.15
CA ASP A 228 -12.45 -12.77 10.70
C ASP A 228 -10.99 -12.53 11.12
N PRO A 229 -10.33 -11.48 10.60
CA PRO A 229 -8.93 -11.22 10.93
C PRO A 229 -8.73 -10.85 12.40
N THR A 230 -9.70 -10.21 13.05
CA THR A 230 -9.56 -9.83 14.48
C THR A 230 -9.61 -11.03 15.39
N GLU A 231 -10.54 -11.98 15.14
CA GLU A 231 -10.62 -13.24 15.86
C GLU A 231 -9.33 -14.05 15.65
N ARG A 232 -8.85 -14.13 14.41
CA ARG A 232 -7.61 -14.85 14.11
C ARG A 232 -6.39 -14.22 14.78
N LEU A 233 -6.30 -12.89 14.81
CA LEU A 233 -5.21 -12.16 15.49
C LEU A 233 -5.22 -12.45 17.00
N ASN A 234 -6.39 -12.43 17.63
CA ASN A 234 -6.52 -12.78 19.06
C ASN A 234 -6.09 -14.22 19.33
N ASP A 235 -6.52 -15.17 18.51
CA ASP A 235 -6.09 -16.57 18.57
C ASP A 235 -4.55 -16.72 18.50
N ILE A 236 -3.91 -16.03 17.56
CA ILE A 236 -2.46 -16.06 17.37
C ILE A 236 -1.74 -15.56 18.62
N ILE A 237 -2.22 -14.46 19.23
CA ILE A 237 -1.60 -13.88 20.42
C ILE A 237 -1.86 -14.70 21.67
N GLU A 238 -3.10 -15.12 21.90
CA GLU A 238 -3.52 -15.85 23.12
C GLU A 238 -2.92 -17.25 23.17
N LYS A 239 -2.91 -17.95 22.04
CA LYS A 239 -2.32 -19.28 21.90
C LYS A 239 -0.80 -19.24 21.69
N LYS A 240 -0.20 -18.04 21.58
CA LYS A 240 1.23 -17.83 21.31
C LYS A 240 1.73 -18.64 20.11
N LEU A 241 1.01 -18.56 18.98
CA LEU A 241 1.32 -19.36 17.81
C LEU A 241 2.64 -18.90 17.15
N GLY A 242 3.41 -19.87 16.66
CA GLY A 242 4.67 -19.63 15.97
C GLY A 242 5.64 -18.74 16.76
N PRO A 243 6.29 -17.76 16.12
CA PRO A 243 7.27 -16.85 16.77
C PRO A 243 6.66 -15.92 17.81
N VAL A 244 5.34 -15.78 17.90
CA VAL A 244 4.68 -14.96 18.94
C VAL A 244 4.99 -15.46 20.35
N LYS A 245 5.23 -16.76 20.52
CA LYS A 245 5.66 -17.36 21.80
C LYS A 245 6.95 -16.77 22.35
N ASP A 246 7.84 -16.33 21.47
CA ASP A 246 9.18 -15.84 21.81
C ASP A 246 9.17 -14.36 22.23
N LEU A 247 8.07 -13.63 22.01
CA LEU A 247 7.91 -12.22 22.42
C LEU A 247 7.82 -12.02 23.94
N GLY A 248 7.63 -13.10 24.72
CA GLY A 248 7.46 -13.03 26.17
C GLY A 248 6.13 -12.43 26.59
N LYS A 249 6.17 -11.44 27.49
CA LYS A 249 4.98 -10.68 27.88
C LYS A 249 4.64 -9.65 26.79
N ILE A 250 3.36 -9.57 26.46
CA ILE A 250 2.82 -8.66 25.44
C ILE A 250 1.79 -7.74 26.13
N ASP A 251 2.02 -6.42 26.05
CA ASP A 251 1.10 -5.39 26.50
C ASP A 251 0.56 -4.64 25.28
N LYS A 252 -0.75 -4.81 24.96
CA LYS A 252 -1.42 -4.17 23.79
C LYS A 252 -1.49 -2.66 24.00
N ILE A 253 -1.05 -1.88 23.01
CA ILE A 253 -1.06 -0.41 23.01
C ILE A 253 -2.20 0.11 22.17
N GLU A 254 -2.29 -0.37 20.90
CA GLU A 254 -3.24 0.15 19.93
C GLU A 254 -3.68 -0.95 18.96
N PHE A 255 -4.94 -0.86 18.51
CA PHE A 255 -5.49 -1.73 17.48
C PHE A 255 -5.57 -0.99 16.15
N HIS A 256 -5.08 -1.61 15.08
CA HIS A 256 -5.14 -1.11 13.73
C HIS A 256 -5.97 -2.05 12.84
N TYR A 257 -6.70 -1.45 11.91
CA TYR A 257 -7.52 -2.19 10.94
C TYR A 257 -7.46 -1.50 9.59
N GLY A 258 -7.20 -2.26 8.54
CA GLY A 258 -7.03 -1.72 7.19
C GLY A 258 -7.64 -2.59 6.11
N LEU A 259 -8.03 -1.93 5.01
CA LEU A 259 -8.50 -2.58 3.79
C LEU A 259 -7.56 -2.18 2.65
N ILE A 260 -7.14 -3.16 1.84
CA ILE A 260 -6.24 -2.95 0.71
C ILE A 260 -6.87 -3.58 -0.54
N PRO A 261 -7.02 -2.82 -1.65
CA PRO A 261 -7.58 -3.37 -2.89
C PRO A 261 -6.67 -4.45 -3.47
N ASN A 262 -7.27 -5.51 -4.03
CA ASN A 262 -6.55 -6.64 -4.62
C ASN A 262 -7.19 -7.14 -5.93
N ASP A 263 -7.92 -6.27 -6.63
CA ASP A 263 -8.49 -6.58 -7.95
C ASP A 263 -7.46 -6.48 -9.09
N GLY A 264 -6.20 -6.13 -8.77
CA GLY A 264 -5.19 -5.76 -9.73
C GLY A 264 -5.46 -4.39 -10.37
N LEU A 265 -4.72 -4.08 -11.42
CA LEU A 265 -4.79 -2.78 -12.13
C LEU A 265 -5.90 -2.78 -13.19
N THR A 266 -7.13 -3.03 -12.78
CA THR A 266 -8.29 -3.17 -13.67
C THR A 266 -9.08 -1.87 -13.84
N ARG A 267 -8.83 -0.87 -13.01
CA ARG A 267 -9.55 0.40 -13.02
C ARG A 267 -8.94 1.40 -14.00
N LYS A 268 -9.79 2.16 -14.65
CA LYS A 268 -9.42 3.41 -15.30
C LYS A 268 -9.05 4.43 -14.22
N THR A 269 -7.92 5.11 -14.37
CA THR A 269 -7.36 5.99 -13.35
C THR A 269 -7.40 7.47 -13.72
N VAL A 270 -7.81 7.78 -14.95
CA VAL A 270 -7.87 9.15 -15.48
C VAL A 270 -9.22 9.39 -16.13
N TYR A 271 -9.79 10.56 -15.86
CA TYR A 271 -11.02 11.09 -16.44
C TYR A 271 -10.84 12.60 -16.66
N ASP A 272 -11.78 13.26 -17.36
CA ASP A 272 -11.75 14.71 -17.46
C ASP A 272 -11.69 15.36 -16.07
N ASN A 273 -10.69 16.16 -15.82
CA ASN A 273 -10.39 16.86 -14.56
C ASN A 273 -10.14 15.95 -13.35
N LEU A 274 -9.98 14.62 -13.49
CA LEU A 274 -9.82 13.71 -12.35
C LEU A 274 -8.73 12.67 -12.57
N ILE A 275 -7.86 12.53 -11.57
CA ILE A 275 -6.85 11.45 -11.44
C ILE A 275 -7.12 10.65 -10.18
N LEU A 276 -7.09 9.32 -10.26
CA LEU A 276 -7.12 8.39 -9.13
C LEU A 276 -5.69 7.93 -8.82
N VAL A 277 -5.32 7.89 -7.53
CA VAL A 277 -3.94 7.55 -7.14
C VAL A 277 -3.90 6.64 -5.88
N GLY A 278 -2.89 5.81 -5.77
CA GLY A 278 -2.71 4.86 -4.66
C GLY A 278 -3.80 3.79 -4.65
N ASP A 279 -4.35 3.49 -3.47
CA ASP A 279 -5.39 2.47 -3.35
C ASP A 279 -6.67 2.82 -4.13
N SER A 280 -6.99 4.11 -4.31
CA SER A 280 -8.12 4.53 -5.16
C SER A 280 -7.95 4.06 -6.61
N ALA A 281 -6.71 3.94 -7.08
CA ALA A 281 -6.33 3.41 -8.39
C ALA A 281 -6.06 1.89 -8.40
N GLY A 282 -6.07 1.23 -7.24
CA GLY A 282 -5.70 -0.18 -7.10
C GLY A 282 -4.20 -0.45 -7.22
N GLN A 283 -3.36 0.55 -6.94
CA GLN A 283 -1.91 0.48 -7.10
C GLN A 283 -1.23 -0.19 -5.90
N ALA A 284 -1.59 -1.43 -5.61
CA ALA A 284 -0.96 -2.25 -4.58
C ALA A 284 -0.36 -3.53 -5.18
N ASN A 285 0.78 -3.96 -4.65
CA ASN A 285 1.38 -5.25 -5.00
C ASN A 285 0.53 -6.38 -4.39
N PRO A 286 -0.12 -7.22 -5.19
CA PRO A 286 -1.04 -8.24 -4.67
C PRO A 286 -0.34 -9.32 -3.85
N LEU A 287 0.96 -9.57 -4.07
CA LEU A 287 1.69 -10.67 -3.43
C LEU A 287 1.80 -10.48 -1.91
N VAL A 288 2.12 -9.26 -1.49
CA VAL A 288 2.31 -8.89 -0.08
C VAL A 288 1.42 -7.72 0.35
N LEU A 289 0.46 -7.32 -0.47
CA LEU A 289 -0.46 -6.21 -0.23
C LEU A 289 0.27 -4.93 0.20
N GLU A 290 1.36 -4.59 -0.51
CA GLU A 290 2.21 -3.42 -0.26
C GLU A 290 1.88 -2.33 -1.28
N GLY A 291 1.52 -1.11 -0.80
CA GLY A 291 1.12 0.01 -1.64
C GLY A 291 1.83 1.34 -1.34
N ILE A 292 2.52 1.48 -0.21
CA ILE A 292 3.03 2.78 0.28
C ILE A 292 3.99 3.42 -0.73
N ARG A 293 5.00 2.70 -1.22
CA ARG A 293 5.97 3.24 -2.20
C ARG A 293 5.31 3.65 -3.51
N TYR A 294 4.31 2.88 -3.97
CA TYR A 294 3.56 3.22 -5.18
C TYR A 294 2.68 4.46 -4.96
N ALA A 295 2.05 4.56 -3.77
CA ALA A 295 1.26 5.71 -3.39
C ALA A 295 2.11 7.00 -3.40
N ILE A 296 3.31 6.97 -2.82
CA ILE A 296 4.23 8.12 -2.84
C ILE A 296 4.67 8.43 -4.28
N ARG A 297 5.22 7.44 -4.99
CA ARG A 297 5.77 7.62 -6.33
C ARG A 297 4.74 8.13 -7.31
N PHE A 298 3.59 7.47 -7.40
CA PHE A 298 2.55 7.86 -8.35
C PHE A 298 1.73 9.06 -7.88
N GLY A 299 1.74 9.35 -6.57
CA GLY A 299 1.30 10.64 -6.04
C GLY A 299 2.10 11.79 -6.62
N GLN A 300 3.44 11.70 -6.59
CA GLN A 300 4.30 12.71 -7.21
C GLN A 300 4.04 12.87 -8.71
N VAL A 301 3.88 11.77 -9.43
CA VAL A 301 3.54 11.82 -10.89
C VAL A 301 2.18 12.47 -11.11
N ALA A 302 1.16 12.14 -10.31
CA ALA A 302 -0.17 12.73 -10.42
C ALA A 302 -0.14 14.26 -10.22
N GLY A 303 0.56 14.72 -9.18
CA GLY A 303 0.75 16.16 -8.92
C GLY A 303 1.47 16.89 -10.07
N GLN A 304 2.53 16.29 -10.62
CA GLN A 304 3.27 16.84 -11.74
C GLN A 304 2.40 16.94 -13.02
N VAL A 305 1.66 15.87 -13.35
CA VAL A 305 0.78 15.84 -14.53
C VAL A 305 -0.37 16.84 -14.37
N ALA A 306 -0.96 16.94 -13.16
CA ALA A 306 -1.99 17.94 -12.87
C ALA A 306 -1.47 19.36 -13.09
N ALA A 307 -0.29 19.69 -12.57
CA ALA A 307 0.33 21.01 -12.76
C ALA A 307 0.61 21.32 -14.25
N LYS A 308 1.13 20.35 -15.00
CA LYS A 308 1.37 20.46 -16.44
C LYS A 308 0.07 20.72 -17.22
N ALA A 309 -1.00 20.00 -16.89
CA ALA A 309 -2.32 20.16 -17.50
C ALA A 309 -2.92 21.55 -17.24
N ILE A 310 -2.76 22.07 -16.03
CA ILE A 310 -3.18 23.42 -15.66
C ILE A 310 -2.37 24.47 -16.42
N GLY A 311 -1.04 24.31 -16.50
CA GLY A 311 -0.17 25.22 -17.25
C GLY A 311 -0.46 25.29 -18.75
N SER A 312 -0.94 24.18 -19.35
CA SER A 312 -1.39 24.14 -20.76
C SER A 312 -2.86 24.55 -20.96
N ASN A 313 -3.59 24.84 -19.87
CA ASN A 313 -5.03 25.11 -19.86
C ASN A 313 -5.87 24.00 -20.53
N ASP A 314 -5.39 22.76 -20.44
CA ASP A 314 -6.08 21.55 -20.92
C ASP A 314 -6.06 20.45 -19.87
N THR A 315 -7.16 20.30 -19.15
CA THR A 315 -7.38 19.29 -18.10
C THR A 315 -8.22 18.11 -18.57
N SER A 316 -8.32 17.93 -19.90
CA SER A 316 -9.01 16.78 -20.50
C SER A 316 -8.37 15.45 -20.10
N GLU A 317 -9.15 14.39 -20.14
CA GLU A 317 -8.67 13.02 -19.96
C GLU A 317 -7.45 12.73 -20.84
N LYS A 318 -7.48 13.18 -22.11
CA LYS A 318 -6.38 12.98 -23.06
C LYS A 318 -5.07 13.57 -22.57
N ASN A 319 -5.10 14.77 -22.01
CA ASN A 319 -3.89 15.45 -21.53
C ASN A 319 -3.41 14.88 -20.18
N LEU A 320 -4.33 14.40 -19.34
CA LEU A 320 -4.01 13.73 -18.09
C LEU A 320 -3.54 12.27 -18.28
N GLN A 321 -3.72 11.67 -19.45
CA GLN A 321 -3.39 10.27 -19.76
C GLN A 321 -1.91 9.93 -19.56
N GLU A 322 -0.99 10.90 -19.58
CA GLU A 322 0.42 10.73 -19.26
C GLU A 322 0.61 10.04 -17.90
N TYR A 323 -0.22 10.38 -16.90
CA TYR A 323 -0.19 9.73 -15.60
C TYR A 323 -0.42 8.23 -15.70
N GLU A 324 -1.46 7.81 -16.46
CA GLU A 324 -1.79 6.40 -16.61
C GLU A 324 -0.71 5.64 -17.39
N GLN A 325 -0.09 6.25 -18.38
CA GLN A 325 1.02 5.66 -19.13
C GLN A 325 2.21 5.38 -18.21
N VAL A 326 2.63 6.36 -17.41
CA VAL A 326 3.79 6.26 -16.52
C VAL A 326 3.63 5.11 -15.51
N TRP A 327 2.49 5.00 -14.83
CA TRP A 327 2.34 3.93 -13.85
C TRP A 327 2.15 2.56 -14.51
N LYS A 328 1.48 2.47 -15.67
CA LYS A 328 1.34 1.22 -16.42
C LYS A 328 2.70 0.67 -16.85
N GLU A 329 3.54 1.50 -17.44
CA GLU A 329 4.90 1.11 -17.83
C GLU A 329 5.73 0.64 -16.64
N ALA A 330 5.59 1.32 -15.49
CA ALA A 330 6.39 1.01 -14.32
C ALA A 330 6.00 -0.28 -13.59
N ILE A 331 4.69 -0.59 -13.47
CA ILE A 331 4.21 -1.64 -12.56
C ILE A 331 3.19 -2.64 -13.16
N GLN A 332 2.58 -2.38 -14.32
CA GLN A 332 1.48 -3.25 -14.79
C GLN A 332 1.90 -4.71 -14.96
N SER A 333 3.03 -4.98 -15.61
CA SER A 333 3.55 -6.34 -15.79
C SER A 333 3.92 -7.00 -14.47
N LYS A 334 4.51 -6.24 -13.55
CA LYS A 334 4.90 -6.70 -12.21
C LYS A 334 3.69 -7.12 -11.38
N ILE A 335 2.67 -6.26 -11.31
CA ILE A 335 1.42 -6.53 -10.59
C ILE A 335 0.67 -7.73 -11.18
N THR A 336 0.62 -7.83 -12.52
CA THR A 336 0.01 -8.98 -13.21
C THR A 336 0.72 -10.29 -12.85
N SER A 337 2.04 -10.29 -12.84
CA SER A 337 2.84 -11.48 -12.48
C SER A 337 2.71 -11.82 -10.99
N ALA A 338 2.74 -10.83 -10.12
CA ALA A 338 2.52 -11.00 -8.68
C ALA A 338 1.13 -11.59 -8.37
N GLY A 339 0.10 -11.17 -9.09
CA GLY A 339 -1.26 -11.74 -8.95
C GLY A 339 -1.33 -13.22 -9.29
N LYS A 340 -0.56 -13.70 -10.27
CA LYS A 340 -0.48 -15.14 -10.60
C LYS A 340 0.20 -15.93 -9.48
N VAL A 341 1.27 -15.40 -8.89
CA VAL A 341 1.94 -16.03 -7.75
C VAL A 341 1.02 -16.06 -6.54
N GLN A 342 0.36 -14.95 -6.23
CA GLN A 342 -0.60 -14.87 -5.14
C GLN A 342 -1.73 -15.90 -5.30
N ALA A 343 -2.32 -16.02 -6.49
CA ALA A 343 -3.39 -16.98 -6.77
C ALA A 343 -2.96 -18.43 -6.47
N ARG A 344 -1.68 -18.76 -6.73
CA ARG A 344 -1.12 -20.07 -6.36
C ARG A 344 -0.94 -20.17 -4.84
N TRP A 345 -0.38 -19.18 -4.20
CA TRP A 345 -0.07 -19.22 -2.76
C TRP A 345 -1.30 -19.33 -1.89
N ILE A 346 -2.39 -18.66 -2.24
CA ILE A 346 -3.68 -18.73 -1.53
C ILE A 346 -4.21 -20.17 -1.43
N GLY A 347 -3.93 -21.01 -2.44
CA GLY A 347 -4.41 -22.40 -2.48
C GLY A 347 -3.49 -23.42 -1.80
N LEU A 348 -2.33 -23.01 -1.25
CA LEU A 348 -1.38 -23.94 -0.65
C LEU A 348 -1.88 -24.46 0.71
N SER A 349 -1.75 -25.77 0.92
CA SER A 349 -1.87 -26.41 2.22
C SER A 349 -0.62 -26.13 3.07
N ASP A 350 -0.71 -26.38 4.38
CA ASP A 350 0.42 -26.20 5.29
C ASP A 350 1.65 -27.02 4.89
N LYS A 351 1.46 -28.27 4.45
CA LYS A 351 2.54 -29.11 3.93
C LYS A 351 3.18 -28.58 2.63
N GLU A 352 2.40 -27.91 1.82
CA GLU A 352 2.93 -27.27 0.61
C GLU A 352 3.68 -25.98 0.94
N TRP A 353 3.23 -25.23 1.95
CA TRP A 353 3.98 -24.09 2.49
C TRP A 353 5.32 -24.51 3.09
N ASP A 354 5.37 -25.63 3.84
CA ASP A 354 6.65 -26.17 4.35
C ASP A 354 7.66 -26.38 3.21
N LYS A 355 7.21 -26.94 2.07
CA LYS A 355 8.03 -27.14 0.86
C LYS A 355 8.36 -25.86 0.13
N GLU A 356 7.48 -24.88 0.14
CA GLU A 356 7.73 -23.58 -0.49
C GLU A 356 8.82 -22.82 0.29
N LEU A 357 8.84 -22.91 1.62
CA LEU A 357 9.88 -22.35 2.45
C LEU A 357 11.26 -22.97 2.19
N ASP A 358 11.34 -24.28 1.89
CA ASP A 358 12.60 -24.91 1.48
C ASP A 358 13.18 -24.29 0.19
N ILE A 359 12.33 -23.80 -0.71
CA ILE A 359 12.76 -23.07 -1.91
C ILE A 359 13.22 -21.66 -1.55
N ILE A 360 12.45 -20.96 -0.72
CA ILE A 360 12.75 -19.60 -0.27
C ILE A 360 14.11 -19.58 0.45
N LYS A 361 14.43 -20.60 1.21
CA LYS A 361 15.71 -20.77 1.94
C LYS A 361 16.94 -20.71 1.03
N GLU A 362 16.83 -21.12 -0.23
CA GLU A 362 17.95 -21.14 -1.17
C GLU A 362 18.25 -19.76 -1.75
N LEU A 363 17.35 -18.77 -1.59
CA LEU A 363 17.49 -17.43 -2.15
C LEU A 363 18.44 -16.57 -1.31
N SER A 364 19.23 -15.73 -1.98
CA SER A 364 19.88 -14.60 -1.33
C SER A 364 18.84 -13.55 -0.89
N ALA A 365 19.23 -12.66 0.02
CA ALA A 365 18.34 -11.58 0.48
C ALA A 365 17.88 -10.68 -0.69
N GLU A 366 18.76 -10.40 -1.65
CA GLU A 366 18.43 -9.60 -2.82
C GLU A 366 17.40 -10.32 -3.73
N GLU A 367 17.63 -11.59 -4.06
CA GLU A 367 16.71 -12.38 -4.89
C GLU A 367 15.34 -12.55 -4.23
N PHE A 368 15.34 -12.80 -2.94
CA PHE A 368 14.11 -12.88 -2.16
C PHE A 368 13.33 -11.55 -2.18
N LEU A 369 14.00 -10.42 -1.94
CA LEU A 369 13.37 -9.11 -1.95
C LEU A 369 12.87 -8.70 -3.33
N ASP A 370 13.60 -8.99 -4.39
CA ASP A 370 13.13 -8.77 -5.76
C ASP A 370 11.87 -9.59 -6.04
N PHE A 371 11.82 -10.82 -5.54
CA PHE A 371 10.66 -11.68 -5.66
C PHE A 371 9.42 -11.10 -4.96
N ILE A 372 9.51 -10.70 -3.69
CA ILE A 372 8.35 -10.16 -2.96
C ILE A 372 7.95 -8.75 -3.41
N LYS A 373 8.89 -7.97 -3.95
CA LYS A 373 8.60 -6.69 -4.63
C LYS A 373 7.89 -6.86 -5.97
N ALA A 374 7.73 -8.11 -6.44
CA ALA A 374 7.28 -8.43 -7.78
C ALA A 374 8.19 -7.86 -8.89
N ASP A 375 9.49 -7.72 -8.62
CA ASP A 375 10.45 -7.23 -9.60
C ASP A 375 10.97 -8.39 -10.48
N PHE A 376 10.08 -8.93 -11.31
CA PHE A 376 10.35 -10.02 -12.24
C PHE A 376 10.94 -9.52 -13.58
N GLY A 377 11.87 -8.56 -13.52
CA GLY A 377 12.61 -8.12 -14.70
C GLY A 377 13.39 -9.27 -15.35
N LEU A 378 13.61 -9.21 -16.68
CA LEU A 378 14.29 -10.27 -17.42
C LEU A 378 15.67 -10.61 -16.81
N SER A 379 16.42 -9.61 -16.36
CA SER A 379 17.70 -9.77 -15.67
C SER A 379 17.58 -10.58 -14.38
N ASN A 380 16.55 -10.32 -13.58
CA ASN A 380 16.32 -11.02 -12.31
C ASN A 380 15.88 -12.46 -12.54
N VAL A 381 15.05 -12.70 -13.55
CA VAL A 381 14.65 -14.06 -13.97
C VAL A 381 15.85 -14.86 -14.47
N VAL A 382 16.72 -14.26 -15.29
CA VAL A 382 17.96 -14.90 -15.78
C VAL A 382 18.91 -15.19 -14.63
N ARG A 383 19.10 -14.23 -13.71
CA ARG A 383 19.94 -14.42 -12.50
C ARG A 383 19.42 -15.58 -11.66
N LEU A 384 18.14 -15.62 -11.36
CA LEU A 384 17.50 -16.69 -10.59
C LEU A 384 17.67 -18.05 -11.28
N ALA A 385 17.46 -18.11 -12.60
CA ALA A 385 17.64 -19.34 -13.38
C ALA A 385 19.11 -19.82 -13.40
N THR A 386 20.06 -18.90 -13.40
CA THR A 386 21.49 -19.22 -13.42
C THR A 386 21.99 -19.71 -12.06
N HIS A 387 21.58 -19.03 -10.97
CA HIS A 387 22.01 -19.39 -9.61
C HIS A 387 21.24 -20.60 -9.07
N HIS A 388 19.97 -20.76 -9.44
CA HIS A 388 19.07 -21.78 -8.92
C HIS A 388 18.36 -22.55 -10.04
N PRO A 389 19.08 -23.34 -10.87
CA PRO A 389 18.50 -24.03 -12.02
C PRO A 389 17.36 -25.00 -11.64
N LYS A 390 17.42 -25.60 -10.45
CA LYS A 390 16.36 -26.49 -9.95
C LYS A 390 15.06 -25.72 -9.64
N ILE A 391 15.18 -24.50 -9.11
CA ILE A 391 14.02 -23.60 -8.85
C ILE A 391 13.42 -23.15 -10.17
N ALA A 392 14.26 -22.73 -11.12
CA ALA A 392 13.81 -22.29 -12.44
C ALA A 392 13.05 -23.41 -13.18
N VAL A 393 13.57 -24.64 -13.20
CA VAL A 393 12.91 -25.81 -13.79
C VAL A 393 11.58 -26.09 -13.09
N ARG A 394 11.52 -26.04 -11.77
CA ARG A 394 10.29 -26.28 -11.00
C ARG A 394 9.24 -25.21 -11.24
N GLN A 395 9.63 -23.95 -11.36
CA GLN A 395 8.72 -22.84 -11.70
C GLN A 395 8.20 -23.00 -13.14
N LEU A 396 9.06 -23.37 -14.10
CA LEU A 396 8.65 -23.68 -15.46
C LEU A 396 7.64 -24.86 -15.51
N PHE A 397 7.90 -25.92 -14.75
CA PHE A 397 7.00 -27.08 -14.66
C PHE A 397 5.63 -26.72 -14.05
N ASN A 398 5.62 -25.83 -13.05
CA ASN A 398 4.39 -25.35 -12.43
C ASN A 398 3.59 -24.46 -13.40
N MET A 399 4.26 -23.58 -14.15
CA MET A 399 3.61 -22.77 -15.21
C MET A 399 3.01 -23.63 -16.33
N VAL A 400 3.69 -24.71 -16.74
CA VAL A 400 3.18 -25.65 -17.76
C VAL A 400 1.99 -26.45 -17.23
N LYS A 401 2.01 -26.90 -15.97
CA LYS A 401 0.86 -27.59 -15.36
C LYS A 401 -0.40 -26.73 -15.31
N ASP A 402 -0.25 -25.43 -15.06
CA ASP A 402 -1.37 -24.49 -15.01
C ASP A 402 -1.95 -24.18 -16.39
N VAL A 403 -1.13 -24.30 -17.46
CA VAL A 403 -1.58 -24.18 -18.85
C VAL A 403 -2.32 -25.45 -19.33
N VAL A 404 -1.94 -26.62 -18.83
CA VAL A 404 -2.54 -27.92 -19.25
C VAL A 404 -3.84 -28.20 -18.46
N LYS A 405 -4.10 -27.55 -17.34
CA LYS A 405 -5.34 -27.68 -16.54
C LYS A 405 -6.47 -26.71 -16.96
N ARG A 406 -6.23 -25.87 -17.95
CA ARG A 406 -7.25 -25.04 -18.62
C ARG A 406 -7.61 -25.64 -19.99
#